data_13da989788b05558d051939bdf7f8ac0
#
_entry.id   13da989788b05558d051939bdf7f8ac0
#
_cell.length_a   1.000
_cell.length_b   1.000
_cell.length_c   1.000
_cell.angle_alpha   90.00
_cell.angle_beta   90.00
_cell.angle_gamma   90.00
#
_symmetry.space_group_name_H-M   'P 1'
#
loop_
_entity.id
_entity.type
_entity.pdbx_description
1 polymer ?
#
loop_
_entity_poly.entity_id
_entity_poly.type
_entity_poly.pdbx_seq_one_letter_code
_entity_poly.pdbx_strand_id
1 'polypeptide(L)'
;MIKKMKPFLIGFAAVLGCLLLALLLTLAESGAPGASITDYPTALWYMLTTLTTVGYGDTYPVTVLGRVIGGVLQLFSLGLLVFLMGLLFTALRGRLLPRLRIKRTARKKAYIFSCANEAAVALSENLRKEQPHACLIFAEQKMSETGPEHGLSVPFGPSEIIKLRGKRGENVVFCMGENPLENEALSSSLLELPCRIYCMTDHESDLLPASVSLFDKDTCRARLYWHDHPLQKPDERIVLIGEGKAAEALLLQALLNNVIAPDNAVRYDIFGKFGHFRRNHPVLNQGFPATIADDSHDELYFHEEPWNQDPSILMDADRIILCFREERDTADYTAALLKYFPMKGAVHACLSISHKDVVSFGNNKEIFTPELVMRTGLDRVAREMNEIYQKSTGAGVSWEELPGFLRRSNMASADHLGAKIRYILGEPADRARLKEQCAEAYDKFENASPELRENCRRIEHTRWLRFHLMNNWSYAPVRDNQKRQHPLMLPFDDLTPEDQAKDDYAWELLRALSQ
;
A
#
# COMPACT_ATOMS: atom_id res chain seq x y z
N MET A 1 -11.43 20.61 23.34
CA MET A 1 -11.96 20.17 24.65
C MET A 1 -13.36 20.73 24.93
N ILE A 2 -13.63 22.01 24.75
CA ILE A 2 -14.92 22.69 25.08
C ILE A 2 -16.14 22.16 24.28
N LYS A 3 -16.00 21.79 22.99
CA LYS A 3 -17.10 21.22 22.19
C LYS A 3 -17.59 19.83 22.67
N LYS A 4 -16.72 19.04 23.32
CA LYS A 4 -17.08 17.71 23.85
C LYS A 4 -17.74 17.76 25.23
N MET A 5 -17.64 18.88 25.94
CA MET A 5 -18.24 19.08 27.27
C MET A 5 -19.68 19.60 27.23
N LYS A 6 -20.11 20.22 26.12
CA LYS A 6 -21.45 20.80 25.99
C LYS A 6 -22.61 19.84 26.33
N PRO A 7 -22.67 18.60 25.80
CA PRO A 7 -23.79 17.72 26.12
C PRO A 7 -23.83 17.28 27.59
N PHE A 8 -22.66 17.16 28.23
CA PHE A 8 -22.57 16.84 29.66
C PHE A 8 -23.04 17.99 30.56
N LEU A 9 -22.70 19.22 30.18
CA LEU A 9 -23.18 20.45 30.86
C LEU A 9 -24.70 20.61 30.72
N ILE A 10 -25.25 20.32 29.54
CA ILE A 10 -26.70 20.36 29.30
C ILE A 10 -27.41 19.32 30.16
N GLY A 11 -26.89 18.08 30.20
CA GLY A 11 -27.45 17.02 31.06
C GLY A 11 -27.41 17.37 32.54
N PHE A 12 -26.28 17.90 33.01
CA PHE A 12 -26.15 18.35 34.39
C PHE A 12 -27.11 19.49 34.74
N ALA A 13 -27.25 20.49 33.86
CA ALA A 13 -28.19 21.58 34.04
C ALA A 13 -29.65 21.08 34.05
N ALA A 14 -30.00 20.08 33.24
CA ALA A 14 -31.33 19.50 33.21
C ALA A 14 -31.64 18.72 34.50
N VAL A 15 -30.68 17.93 35.01
CA VAL A 15 -30.86 17.26 36.32
C VAL A 15 -31.03 18.27 37.44
N LEU A 16 -30.20 19.33 37.47
CA LEU A 16 -30.33 20.40 38.45
C LEU A 16 -31.69 21.12 38.38
N GLY A 17 -32.20 21.31 37.15
CA GLY A 17 -33.54 21.88 36.90
C GLY A 17 -34.66 20.97 37.46
N CYS A 18 -34.55 19.66 37.29
CA CYS A 18 -35.49 18.70 37.88
C CYS A 18 -35.50 18.74 39.42
N LEU A 19 -34.31 18.77 40.01
CA LEU A 19 -34.15 18.87 41.48
C LEU A 19 -34.78 20.19 42.01
N LEU A 20 -34.60 21.29 41.29
CA LEU A 20 -35.18 22.58 41.65
C LEU A 20 -36.72 22.54 41.53
N LEU A 21 -37.26 21.91 40.46
CA LEU A 21 -38.69 21.74 40.30
C LEU A 21 -39.30 20.87 41.42
N ALA A 22 -38.61 19.82 41.86
CA ALA A 22 -39.05 19.01 43.00
C ALA A 22 -39.09 19.83 44.30
N LEU A 23 -38.09 20.73 44.51
CA LEU A 23 -38.09 21.65 45.66
C LEU A 23 -39.28 22.61 45.60
N LEU A 24 -39.56 23.23 44.45
CA LEU A 24 -40.68 24.13 44.22
C LEU A 24 -42.01 23.41 44.42
N LEU A 25 -42.13 22.14 44.00
CA LEU A 25 -43.29 21.31 44.20
C LEU A 25 -43.52 21.05 45.70
N THR A 26 -42.48 20.73 46.46
CA THR A 26 -42.54 20.56 47.93
C THR A 26 -43.09 21.84 48.59
N LEU A 27 -42.55 23.01 48.21
CA LEU A 27 -42.99 24.31 48.75
C LEU A 27 -44.46 24.62 48.41
N ALA A 28 -44.90 24.28 47.20
CA ALA A 28 -46.27 24.52 46.73
C ALA A 28 -47.31 23.60 47.39
N GLU A 29 -46.95 22.39 47.82
CA GLU A 29 -47.80 21.41 48.44
C GLU A 29 -47.74 21.42 49.99
N SER A 30 -46.64 21.94 50.53
CA SER A 30 -46.39 22.02 51.98
C SER A 30 -47.53 22.76 52.70
N GLY A 31 -48.21 22.09 53.58
CA GLY A 31 -49.32 22.65 54.38
C GLY A 31 -50.66 22.69 53.70
N ALA A 32 -50.84 22.16 52.48
CA ALA A 32 -52.12 22.05 51.79
C ALA A 32 -52.98 20.91 52.38
N PRO A 33 -54.27 21.11 52.63
CA PRO A 33 -55.14 20.05 53.13
C PRO A 33 -55.22 18.90 52.13
N GLY A 34 -54.88 17.66 52.57
CA GLY A 34 -54.88 16.44 51.76
C GLY A 34 -53.66 16.27 50.86
N ALA A 35 -52.61 17.07 51.05
CA ALA A 35 -51.36 16.90 50.28
C ALA A 35 -50.70 15.56 50.58
N SER A 36 -50.38 14.79 49.53
CA SER A 36 -49.56 13.60 49.60
C SER A 36 -48.06 13.84 49.50
N ILE A 37 -47.68 15.07 49.01
CA ILE A 37 -46.27 15.51 48.90
C ILE A 37 -46.00 16.51 50.00
N THR A 38 -45.55 16.01 51.15
CA THR A 38 -45.35 16.83 52.35
C THR A 38 -43.90 17.25 52.57
N ASP A 39 -42.97 16.56 51.98
CA ASP A 39 -41.53 16.80 52.13
C ASP A 39 -40.75 16.57 50.82
N TYR A 40 -39.51 16.98 50.82
CA TYR A 40 -38.62 16.91 49.65
C TYR A 40 -38.33 15.46 49.20
N PRO A 41 -38.07 14.48 50.08
CA PRO A 41 -37.95 13.07 49.69
C PRO A 41 -39.19 12.52 48.96
N THR A 42 -40.38 12.87 49.39
CA THR A 42 -41.65 12.47 48.76
C THR A 42 -41.80 13.15 47.38
N ALA A 43 -41.42 14.40 47.25
CA ALA A 43 -41.36 15.07 45.94
C ALA A 43 -40.33 14.43 44.98
N LEU A 44 -39.18 13.99 45.48
CA LEU A 44 -38.18 13.24 44.69
C LEU A 44 -38.73 11.85 44.29
N TRP A 45 -39.46 11.20 45.16
CA TRP A 45 -40.14 9.92 44.83
C TRP A 45 -41.17 10.12 43.71
N TYR A 46 -42.03 11.15 43.85
CA TYR A 46 -42.96 11.50 42.80
C TYR A 46 -42.26 11.82 41.47
N MET A 47 -41.21 12.60 41.52
CA MET A 47 -40.37 12.93 40.35
C MET A 47 -39.79 11.65 39.71
N LEU A 48 -39.23 10.74 40.51
CA LEU A 48 -38.62 9.50 40.04
C LEU A 48 -39.65 8.59 39.36
N THR A 49 -40.80 8.37 40.04
CA THR A 49 -41.88 7.51 39.51
C THR A 49 -42.51 8.10 38.24
N THR A 50 -42.57 9.41 38.16
CA THR A 50 -43.06 10.16 36.98
C THR A 50 -42.03 10.14 35.83
N LEU A 51 -40.74 10.37 36.14
CA LEU A 51 -39.64 10.32 35.17
C LEU A 51 -39.52 8.93 34.53
N THR A 52 -39.68 7.87 35.33
CA THR A 52 -39.61 6.47 34.86
C THR A 52 -40.91 5.97 34.24
N THR A 53 -41.93 6.83 34.16
CA THR A 53 -43.26 6.50 33.64
C THR A 53 -44.00 5.41 34.38
N VAL A 54 -43.57 5.09 35.63
CA VAL A 54 -44.21 4.03 36.49
C VAL A 54 -45.53 4.55 37.08
N GLY A 55 -45.53 5.77 37.67
CA GLY A 55 -46.69 6.47 38.16
C GLY A 55 -47.56 5.65 39.10
N TYR A 56 -47.05 5.21 40.27
CA TYR A 56 -47.80 4.41 41.23
C TYR A 56 -49.11 5.06 41.71
N GLY A 57 -49.25 6.40 41.58
CA GLY A 57 -50.46 7.13 42.00
C GLY A 57 -50.58 7.28 43.52
N ASP A 58 -49.58 6.89 44.29
CA ASP A 58 -49.48 7.03 45.74
C ASP A 58 -49.20 8.45 46.19
N THR A 59 -48.53 9.24 45.32
CA THR A 59 -48.19 10.63 45.53
C THR A 59 -48.60 11.46 44.29
N TYR A 60 -49.26 12.60 44.49
CA TYR A 60 -49.69 13.49 43.42
C TYR A 60 -49.93 14.92 43.96
N PRO A 61 -49.77 15.98 43.17
CA PRO A 61 -50.02 17.35 43.59
C PRO A 61 -51.52 17.66 43.68
N VAL A 62 -51.95 18.24 44.81
CA VAL A 62 -53.33 18.62 45.07
C VAL A 62 -53.59 20.10 44.81
N THR A 63 -52.61 20.98 45.02
CA THR A 63 -52.76 22.42 44.80
C THR A 63 -52.74 22.76 43.29
N VAL A 64 -53.37 23.88 42.92
CA VAL A 64 -53.32 24.36 41.51
C VAL A 64 -51.89 24.62 41.06
N LEU A 65 -51.08 25.29 41.92
CA LEU A 65 -49.69 25.58 41.62
C LEU A 65 -48.84 24.27 41.53
N GLY A 66 -49.07 23.33 42.46
CA GLY A 66 -48.40 22.04 42.43
C GLY A 66 -48.71 21.24 41.16
N ARG A 67 -49.99 21.26 40.66
CA ARG A 67 -50.37 20.62 39.42
C ARG A 67 -49.70 21.26 38.17
N VAL A 68 -49.54 22.59 38.16
CA VAL A 68 -48.80 23.25 37.07
C VAL A 68 -47.32 22.87 37.12
N ILE A 69 -46.67 22.89 38.31
CA ILE A 69 -45.26 22.48 38.47
C ILE A 69 -45.12 20.99 38.09
N GLY A 70 -46.02 20.12 38.54
CA GLY A 70 -46.05 18.71 38.19
C GLY A 70 -46.17 18.47 36.69
N GLY A 71 -47.03 19.22 36.01
CA GLY A 71 -47.16 19.16 34.53
C GLY A 71 -45.88 19.58 33.81
N VAL A 72 -45.25 20.67 34.24
CA VAL A 72 -43.94 21.09 33.71
C VAL A 72 -42.88 20.01 33.98
N LEU A 73 -42.87 19.44 35.19
CA LEU A 73 -41.93 18.36 35.56
C LEU A 73 -42.14 17.14 34.67
N GLN A 74 -43.39 16.74 34.36
CA GLN A 74 -43.71 15.63 33.48
C GLN A 74 -43.18 15.83 32.07
N LEU A 75 -43.39 16.99 31.47
CA LEU A 75 -42.85 17.33 30.15
C LEU A 75 -41.33 17.35 30.13
N PHE A 76 -40.74 17.94 31.16
CA PHE A 76 -39.30 18.05 31.29
C PHE A 76 -38.66 16.66 31.52
N SER A 77 -39.28 15.80 32.31
CA SER A 77 -38.80 14.47 32.62
C SER A 77 -38.78 13.55 31.40
N LEU A 78 -39.79 13.64 30.53
CA LEU A 78 -39.83 12.88 29.28
C LEU A 78 -38.66 13.27 28.37
N GLY A 79 -38.39 14.58 28.20
CA GLY A 79 -37.25 15.07 27.45
C GLY A 79 -35.91 14.65 28.05
N LEU A 80 -35.77 14.69 29.38
CA LEU A 80 -34.57 14.27 30.09
C LEU A 80 -34.31 12.78 29.94
N LEU A 81 -35.33 11.92 30.03
CA LEU A 81 -35.22 10.48 29.84
C LEU A 81 -34.69 10.15 28.44
N VAL A 82 -35.30 10.72 27.38
CA VAL A 82 -34.85 10.52 25.99
C VAL A 82 -33.42 11.03 25.80
N PHE A 83 -33.07 12.17 26.38
CA PHE A 83 -31.73 12.73 26.32
C PHE A 83 -30.68 11.82 27.03
N LEU A 84 -30.98 11.34 28.24
CA LEU A 84 -30.10 10.43 28.97
C LEU A 84 -29.91 9.10 28.26
N MET A 85 -30.98 8.55 27.69
CA MET A 85 -30.91 7.33 26.86
C MET A 85 -30.08 7.56 25.61
N GLY A 86 -30.18 8.72 24.96
CA GLY A 86 -29.35 9.11 23.82
C GLY A 86 -27.86 9.23 24.20
N LEU A 87 -27.55 9.84 25.35
CA LEU A 87 -26.18 9.91 25.87
C LEU A 87 -25.62 8.52 26.19
N LEU A 88 -26.40 7.68 26.88
CA LEU A 88 -26.03 6.30 27.20
C LEU A 88 -25.76 5.49 25.93
N PHE A 89 -26.67 5.56 24.98
CA PHE A 89 -26.53 4.87 23.69
C PHE A 89 -25.29 5.35 22.92
N THR A 90 -25.05 6.66 22.88
CA THR A 90 -23.86 7.25 22.24
C THR A 90 -22.56 6.80 22.94
N ALA A 91 -22.54 6.79 24.27
CA ALA A 91 -21.40 6.33 25.05
C ALA A 91 -21.13 4.82 24.87
N LEU A 92 -22.19 4.02 24.88
CA LEU A 92 -22.11 2.57 24.65
C LEU A 92 -21.59 2.27 23.24
N ARG A 93 -22.21 2.85 22.22
CA ARG A 93 -21.88 2.60 20.81
C ARG A 93 -20.53 3.19 20.43
N GLY A 94 -20.20 4.40 20.93
CA GLY A 94 -19.01 5.13 20.51
C GLY A 94 -17.71 4.64 21.15
N ARG A 95 -17.73 4.13 22.39
CA ARG A 95 -16.50 3.77 23.12
C ARG A 95 -16.52 2.42 23.85
N LEU A 96 -17.59 2.10 24.55
CA LEU A 96 -17.60 0.92 25.43
C LEU A 96 -17.68 -0.38 24.62
N LEU A 97 -18.65 -0.49 23.70
CA LEU A 97 -18.82 -1.69 22.89
C LEU A 97 -17.60 -1.98 21.98
N PRO A 98 -17.03 -1.00 21.26
CA PRO A 98 -15.81 -1.22 20.48
C PRO A 98 -14.64 -1.69 21.36
N ARG A 99 -14.42 -1.10 22.54
CA ARG A 99 -13.38 -1.56 23.49
C ARG A 99 -13.56 -3.00 23.93
N LEU A 100 -14.78 -3.40 24.24
CA LEU A 100 -15.09 -4.79 24.62
C LEU A 100 -14.87 -5.75 23.46
N ARG A 101 -15.27 -5.35 22.24
CA ARG A 101 -15.04 -6.15 21.02
C ARG A 101 -13.54 -6.35 20.77
N ILE A 102 -12.73 -5.28 20.87
CA ILE A 102 -11.26 -5.37 20.72
C ILE A 102 -10.68 -6.32 21.80
N LYS A 103 -11.06 -6.18 23.08
CA LYS A 103 -10.56 -7.04 24.15
C LYS A 103 -10.88 -8.52 23.92
N ARG A 104 -12.04 -8.85 23.34
CA ARG A 104 -12.40 -10.23 22.97
C ARG A 104 -11.47 -10.83 21.91
N THR A 105 -10.81 -10.00 21.09
CA THR A 105 -9.84 -10.44 20.09
C THR A 105 -8.42 -10.60 20.64
N ALA A 106 -8.16 -10.25 21.91
CA ALA A 106 -6.82 -10.12 22.49
C ALA A 106 -5.91 -11.35 22.35
N ARG A 107 -6.49 -12.57 22.25
CA ARG A 107 -5.74 -13.83 22.11
C ARG A 107 -5.51 -14.26 20.65
N LYS A 108 -6.15 -13.59 19.69
CA LYS A 108 -6.05 -13.93 18.26
C LYS A 108 -4.92 -13.12 17.61
N LYS A 109 -4.38 -13.62 16.50
CA LYS A 109 -3.60 -12.79 15.58
C LYS A 109 -4.56 -11.77 14.97
N ALA A 110 -4.20 -10.47 15.02
CA ALA A 110 -4.99 -9.41 14.44
C ALA A 110 -4.20 -8.61 13.41
N TYR A 111 -4.89 -8.28 12.34
CA TYR A 111 -4.44 -7.41 11.27
C TYR A 111 -5.15 -6.06 11.44
N ILE A 112 -4.38 -5.03 11.76
CA ILE A 112 -4.86 -3.70 12.11
C ILE A 112 -4.50 -2.75 10.98
N PHE A 113 -5.51 -2.18 10.32
CA PHE A 113 -5.36 -1.22 9.24
C PHE A 113 -5.50 0.20 9.79
N SER A 114 -4.59 1.10 9.41
CA SER A 114 -4.62 2.50 9.83
C SER A 114 -5.80 3.29 9.27
N CYS A 115 -6.42 2.81 8.22
CA CYS A 115 -7.55 3.41 7.51
C CYS A 115 -8.38 2.32 6.80
N ALA A 116 -9.50 2.71 6.17
CA ALA A 116 -10.35 1.84 5.37
C ALA A 116 -10.46 2.35 3.92
N ASN A 117 -9.34 2.75 3.31
CA ASN A 117 -9.28 3.09 1.91
C ASN A 117 -9.32 1.83 1.01
N GLU A 118 -9.40 2.01 -0.31
CA GLU A 118 -9.50 0.91 -1.27
C GLU A 118 -8.33 -0.09 -1.16
N ALA A 119 -7.12 0.39 -0.92
CA ALA A 119 -5.93 -0.43 -0.74
C ALA A 119 -6.03 -1.34 0.50
N ALA A 120 -6.44 -0.77 1.64
CA ALA A 120 -6.63 -1.51 2.89
C ALA A 120 -7.78 -2.52 2.77
N VAL A 121 -8.87 -2.15 2.10
CA VAL A 121 -9.99 -3.05 1.82
C VAL A 121 -9.54 -4.20 0.94
N ALA A 122 -8.85 -3.93 -0.17
CA ALA A 122 -8.34 -4.97 -1.09
C ALA A 122 -7.41 -5.97 -0.37
N LEU A 123 -6.45 -5.47 0.44
CA LEU A 123 -5.58 -6.33 1.25
C LEU A 123 -6.38 -7.16 2.25
N SER A 124 -7.38 -6.56 2.90
CA SER A 124 -8.22 -7.25 3.88
C SER A 124 -9.06 -8.38 3.26
N GLU A 125 -9.60 -8.15 2.06
CA GLU A 125 -10.34 -9.16 1.29
C GLU A 125 -9.42 -10.33 0.90
N ASN A 126 -8.22 -10.04 0.41
CA ASN A 126 -7.24 -11.06 0.05
C ASN A 126 -6.74 -11.84 1.29
N LEU A 127 -6.49 -11.15 2.42
CA LEU A 127 -6.21 -11.81 3.69
C LEU A 127 -7.32 -12.75 4.13
N ARG A 128 -8.58 -12.35 3.92
CA ARG A 128 -9.74 -13.17 4.28
C ARG A 128 -9.87 -14.42 3.41
N LYS A 129 -9.52 -14.33 2.13
CA LYS A 129 -9.51 -15.51 1.23
C LYS A 129 -8.49 -16.54 1.70
N GLU A 130 -7.29 -16.12 2.11
CA GLU A 130 -6.25 -17.03 2.63
C GLU A 130 -6.55 -17.50 4.05
N GLN A 131 -7.13 -16.64 4.89
CA GLN A 131 -7.39 -16.87 6.30
C GLN A 131 -8.84 -16.48 6.65
N PRO A 132 -9.83 -17.34 6.43
CA PRO A 132 -11.26 -17.03 6.61
C PRO A 132 -11.63 -16.52 8.01
N HIS A 133 -10.86 -16.90 9.02
CA HIS A 133 -11.09 -16.51 10.43
C HIS A 133 -10.16 -15.40 10.93
N ALA A 134 -9.44 -14.70 10.01
CA ALA A 134 -8.57 -13.61 10.37
C ALA A 134 -9.32 -12.49 11.12
N CYS A 135 -8.70 -11.97 12.18
CA CYS A 135 -9.23 -10.84 12.92
C CYS A 135 -8.77 -9.55 12.25
N LEU A 136 -9.64 -8.92 11.46
CA LEU A 136 -9.39 -7.68 10.73
C LEU A 136 -9.97 -6.51 11.54
N ILE A 137 -9.17 -5.48 11.80
CA ILE A 137 -9.56 -4.29 12.57
C ILE A 137 -9.16 -3.04 11.80
N PHE A 138 -10.12 -2.14 11.53
CA PHE A 138 -9.90 -0.88 10.86
C PHE A 138 -9.95 0.28 11.87
N ALA A 139 -8.89 1.07 11.91
CA ALA A 139 -8.75 2.24 12.77
C ALA A 139 -9.37 3.46 12.08
N GLU A 140 -10.67 3.63 12.21
CA GLU A 140 -11.38 4.77 11.61
C GLU A 140 -11.59 5.87 12.64
N GLN A 141 -11.06 7.07 12.37
CA GLN A 141 -11.35 8.24 13.22
C GLN A 141 -12.77 8.79 13.00
N LYS A 142 -13.37 8.54 11.83
CA LYS A 142 -14.78 8.82 11.54
C LYS A 142 -15.40 7.51 11.04
N MET A 143 -16.40 7.00 11.74
CA MET A 143 -17.17 5.86 11.25
C MET A 143 -17.84 6.24 9.93
N SER A 144 -17.37 5.66 8.84
CA SER A 144 -18.09 5.67 7.56
C SER A 144 -19.35 4.80 7.71
N GLU A 145 -20.46 5.22 7.11
CA GLU A 145 -21.68 4.40 7.06
C GLU A 145 -21.48 3.12 6.24
N THR A 146 -20.47 3.12 5.35
CA THR A 146 -20.05 1.98 4.52
C THR A 146 -18.67 1.50 4.92
N GLY A 147 -18.54 0.96 6.13
CA GLY A 147 -17.32 0.23 6.52
C GLY A 147 -17.14 -1.05 5.69
N PRO A 148 -15.93 -1.63 5.62
CA PRO A 148 -15.70 -2.86 4.88
C PRO A 148 -16.65 -3.95 5.37
N GLU A 149 -17.25 -4.70 4.44
CA GLU A 149 -18.24 -5.76 4.74
C GLU A 149 -17.72 -6.78 5.76
N HIS A 150 -16.40 -6.91 5.84
CA HIS A 150 -15.73 -7.91 6.66
C HIS A 150 -14.62 -7.26 7.50
N GLY A 151 -14.94 -6.97 8.76
CA GLY A 151 -13.96 -6.44 9.70
C GLY A 151 -14.60 -5.69 10.86
N LEU A 152 -13.79 -5.32 11.82
CA LEU A 152 -14.21 -4.55 12.98
C LEU A 152 -13.72 -3.10 12.80
N SER A 153 -14.59 -2.20 12.36
CA SER A 153 -14.30 -0.76 12.35
C SER A 153 -14.44 -0.17 13.74
N VAL A 154 -13.42 0.54 14.20
CA VAL A 154 -13.36 1.11 15.55
C VAL A 154 -12.86 2.56 15.54
N PRO A 155 -13.38 3.44 16.40
CA PRO A 155 -12.99 4.85 16.47
C PRO A 155 -11.70 5.06 17.29
N PHE A 156 -10.73 4.17 17.14
CA PHE A 156 -9.45 4.20 17.86
C PHE A 156 -8.30 4.10 16.88
N GLY A 157 -7.20 4.80 17.15
CA GLY A 157 -5.96 4.65 16.40
C GLY A 157 -5.26 3.31 16.67
N PRO A 158 -4.33 2.89 15.78
CA PRO A 158 -3.62 1.62 15.91
C PRO A 158 -2.93 1.43 17.27
N SER A 159 -2.30 2.46 17.83
CA SER A 159 -1.63 2.40 19.14
C SER A 159 -2.61 2.10 20.29
N GLU A 160 -3.81 2.70 20.28
CA GLU A 160 -4.83 2.44 21.30
C GLU A 160 -5.39 1.02 21.16
N ILE A 161 -5.59 0.54 19.91
CA ILE A 161 -6.04 -0.82 19.64
C ILE A 161 -5.04 -1.84 20.20
N ILE A 162 -3.75 -1.66 19.94
CA ILE A 162 -2.69 -2.55 20.44
C ILE A 162 -2.67 -2.56 21.98
N LYS A 163 -2.73 -1.39 22.61
CA LYS A 163 -2.79 -1.27 24.09
C LYS A 163 -4.00 -1.97 24.68
N LEU A 164 -5.18 -1.85 24.05
CA LEU A 164 -6.41 -2.52 24.49
C LEU A 164 -6.34 -4.04 24.35
N ARG A 165 -5.64 -4.55 23.33
CA ARG A 165 -5.42 -5.99 23.11
C ARG A 165 -4.38 -6.56 24.06
N GLY A 166 -3.38 -5.75 24.45
CA GLY A 166 -2.27 -6.17 25.30
C GLY A 166 -1.31 -7.13 24.59
N LYS A 167 -0.46 -7.81 25.36
CA LYS A 167 0.64 -8.67 24.85
C LYS A 167 0.24 -10.13 24.54
N ARG A 168 -1.05 -10.49 24.62
CA ARG A 168 -1.50 -11.90 24.56
C ARG A 168 -1.64 -12.47 23.15
N GLY A 169 -1.65 -11.63 22.11
CA GLY A 169 -1.79 -12.03 20.73
C GLY A 169 -0.83 -11.26 19.81
N GLU A 170 -0.60 -11.80 18.64
CA GLU A 170 0.20 -11.14 17.61
C GLU A 170 -0.58 -9.96 17.00
N ASN A 171 0.07 -8.82 16.86
CA ASN A 171 -0.46 -7.64 16.20
C ASN A 171 0.36 -7.36 14.94
N VAL A 172 -0.33 -7.25 13.82
CA VAL A 172 0.23 -6.84 12.52
C VAL A 172 -0.46 -5.55 12.12
N VAL A 173 0.31 -4.50 11.92
CA VAL A 173 -0.22 -3.17 11.60
C VAL A 173 0.14 -2.80 10.17
N PHE A 174 -0.84 -2.30 9.43
CA PHE A 174 -0.67 -1.75 8.09
C PHE A 174 -0.92 -0.24 8.13
N CYS A 175 0.14 0.54 7.93
CA CYS A 175 0.07 1.98 7.75
C CYS A 175 -0.11 2.25 6.25
N MET A 176 -1.35 2.43 5.80
CA MET A 176 -1.75 2.45 4.39
C MET A 176 -2.60 3.67 4.02
N GLY A 177 -2.41 4.80 4.71
CA GLY A 177 -3.03 6.08 4.32
C GLY A 177 -2.52 6.55 2.95
N GLU A 178 -3.23 7.49 2.34
CA GLU A 178 -2.85 8.06 1.04
C GLU A 178 -1.57 8.91 1.11
N ASN A 179 -1.27 9.47 2.28
CA ASN A 179 -0.07 10.29 2.49
C ASN A 179 1.07 9.43 3.07
N PRO A 180 2.15 9.19 2.31
CA PRO A 180 3.30 8.40 2.74
C PRO A 180 3.97 8.94 4.01
N LEU A 181 4.11 10.26 4.16
CA LEU A 181 4.73 10.86 5.33
C LEU A 181 3.90 10.63 6.61
N GLU A 182 2.56 10.62 6.51
CA GLU A 182 1.69 10.27 7.63
C GLU A 182 1.81 8.79 8.00
N ASN A 183 1.97 7.91 7.01
CA ASN A 183 2.22 6.48 7.23
C ASN A 183 3.54 6.25 7.97
N GLU A 184 4.61 6.95 7.58
CA GLU A 184 5.91 6.88 8.24
C GLU A 184 5.87 7.44 9.66
N ALA A 185 5.26 8.60 9.87
CA ALA A 185 5.08 9.18 11.20
C ALA A 185 4.27 8.26 12.12
N LEU A 186 3.20 7.65 11.60
CA LEU A 186 2.43 6.65 12.34
C LEU A 186 3.29 5.43 12.67
N SER A 187 4.03 4.88 11.69
CA SER A 187 4.91 3.74 11.87
C SER A 187 5.96 4.00 12.96
N SER A 188 6.59 5.17 12.94
CA SER A 188 7.54 5.61 13.98
C SER A 188 6.92 5.62 15.37
N SER A 189 5.65 6.06 15.49
CA SER A 189 4.94 6.10 16.78
C SER A 189 4.60 4.72 17.35
N LEU A 190 4.72 3.67 16.55
CA LEU A 190 4.37 2.29 16.91
C LEU A 190 5.59 1.42 17.24
N LEU A 191 6.82 1.91 17.05
CA LEU A 191 8.05 1.11 17.20
C LEU A 191 8.23 0.47 18.58
N GLU A 192 7.79 1.14 19.65
CA GLU A 192 7.87 0.61 21.02
C GLU A 192 6.76 -0.39 21.37
N LEU A 193 5.79 -0.59 20.49
CA LEU A 193 4.64 -1.46 20.74
C LEU A 193 4.90 -2.87 20.19
N PRO A 194 4.31 -3.91 20.82
CA PRO A 194 4.49 -5.30 20.38
C PRO A 194 3.66 -5.58 19.11
N CYS A 195 4.16 -5.15 17.96
CA CYS A 195 3.52 -5.35 16.66
C CYS A 195 4.57 -5.46 15.54
N ARG A 196 4.19 -6.14 14.44
CA ARG A 196 4.89 -6.03 13.15
C ARG A 196 4.26 -4.91 12.36
N ILE A 197 5.08 -4.09 11.72
CA ILE A 197 4.64 -2.89 11.02
C ILE A 197 4.95 -3.03 9.53
N TYR A 198 3.93 -2.82 8.70
CA TYR A 198 4.03 -2.68 7.25
C TYR A 198 3.61 -1.25 6.90
N CYS A 199 4.49 -0.53 6.23
CA CYS A 199 4.30 0.88 5.90
C CYS A 199 4.29 1.07 4.39
N MET A 200 3.17 1.58 3.87
CA MET A 200 3.08 1.98 2.48
C MET A 200 3.75 3.34 2.31
N THR A 201 4.77 3.37 1.46
CA THR A 201 5.54 4.56 1.11
C THR A 201 5.62 4.70 -0.40
N ASP A 202 6.14 5.80 -0.89
CA ASP A 202 6.38 6.07 -2.30
C ASP A 202 7.83 6.49 -2.58
N HIS A 203 8.69 6.26 -1.59
CA HIS A 203 10.14 6.49 -1.65
C HIS A 203 10.86 5.59 -0.66
N GLU A 204 12.17 5.44 -0.84
CA GLU A 204 13.00 4.83 0.18
C GLU A 204 13.13 5.78 1.36
N SER A 205 12.76 5.29 2.53
CA SER A 205 12.86 6.05 3.76
C SER A 205 14.01 5.49 4.61
N ASP A 206 15.06 6.27 4.75
CA ASP A 206 16.14 6.00 5.71
C ASP A 206 15.73 6.41 7.14
N LEU A 207 14.53 6.98 7.31
CA LEU A 207 14.02 7.46 8.59
C LEU A 207 13.43 6.36 9.47
N LEU A 208 13.07 5.22 8.85
CA LEU A 208 12.49 4.09 9.56
C LEU A 208 13.51 2.95 9.74
N PRO A 209 13.53 2.31 10.91
CA PRO A 209 14.43 1.18 11.16
C PRO A 209 14.02 -0.04 10.31
N ALA A 210 14.96 -0.95 10.07
CA ALA A 210 14.76 -2.18 9.31
C ALA A 210 13.67 -3.12 9.87
N SER A 211 13.22 -2.89 11.11
CA SER A 211 12.09 -3.60 11.70
C SER A 211 10.72 -3.23 11.11
N VAL A 212 10.64 -2.12 10.35
CA VAL A 212 9.46 -1.71 9.60
C VAL A 212 9.61 -2.22 8.17
N SER A 213 8.64 -3.02 7.71
CA SER A 213 8.62 -3.48 6.33
C SER A 213 7.99 -2.40 5.44
N LEU A 214 8.80 -1.81 4.56
CA LEU A 214 8.34 -0.81 3.59
C LEU A 214 7.84 -1.50 2.33
N PHE A 215 6.80 -0.97 1.71
CA PHE A 215 6.36 -1.35 0.38
C PHE A 215 5.81 -0.15 -0.39
N ASP A 216 6.12 -0.11 -1.68
CA ASP A 216 5.66 0.91 -2.61
C ASP A 216 4.72 0.27 -3.63
N LYS A 217 3.49 0.80 -3.69
CA LYS A 217 2.45 0.27 -4.58
C LYS A 217 2.81 0.41 -6.06
N ASP A 218 3.47 1.51 -6.45
CA ASP A 218 3.76 1.80 -7.84
C ASP A 218 4.95 0.98 -8.34
N THR A 219 5.95 0.78 -7.49
CA THR A 219 7.04 -0.18 -7.75
C THR A 219 6.52 -1.62 -7.81
N CYS A 220 5.67 -2.04 -6.89
CA CYS A 220 5.05 -3.39 -6.94
C CYS A 220 4.25 -3.60 -8.23
N ARG A 221 3.46 -2.59 -8.64
CA ARG A 221 2.70 -2.60 -9.89
C ARG A 221 3.59 -2.77 -11.11
N ALA A 222 4.66 -1.99 -11.19
CA ALA A 222 5.59 -2.02 -12.32
C ALA A 222 6.35 -3.35 -12.42
N ARG A 223 6.85 -3.87 -11.29
CA ARG A 223 7.55 -5.16 -11.22
C ARG A 223 6.61 -6.31 -11.62
N LEU A 224 5.37 -6.31 -11.10
CA LEU A 224 4.38 -7.32 -11.44
C LEU A 224 4.01 -7.27 -12.92
N TYR A 225 3.79 -6.07 -13.46
CA TYR A 225 3.49 -5.88 -14.87
C TYR A 225 4.57 -6.47 -15.78
N TRP A 226 5.84 -6.11 -15.60
CA TRP A 226 6.93 -6.61 -16.44
C TRP A 226 7.26 -8.09 -16.20
N HIS A 227 6.96 -8.61 -15.02
CA HIS A 227 7.02 -10.04 -14.77
C HIS A 227 5.96 -10.82 -15.57
N ASP A 228 4.72 -10.33 -15.58
CA ASP A 228 3.59 -11.02 -16.22
C ASP A 228 3.51 -10.74 -17.74
N HIS A 229 4.08 -9.63 -18.19
CA HIS A 229 4.11 -9.16 -19.58
C HIS A 229 5.53 -8.83 -20.05
N PRO A 230 6.47 -9.80 -20.06
CA PRO A 230 7.85 -9.56 -20.49
C PRO A 230 7.90 -9.18 -21.97
N LEU A 231 9.03 -8.61 -22.42
CA LEU A 231 9.27 -8.34 -23.83
C LEU A 231 9.12 -9.63 -24.67
N GLN A 232 8.60 -9.50 -25.89
CA GLN A 232 8.48 -10.60 -26.83
C GLN A 232 9.68 -10.70 -27.79
N LYS A 233 10.34 -9.57 -28.07
CA LYS A 233 11.50 -9.48 -28.96
C LYS A 233 12.44 -8.37 -28.52
N PRO A 234 13.75 -8.42 -28.86
CA PRO A 234 14.73 -7.45 -28.39
C PRO A 234 14.63 -6.06 -29.06
N ASP A 235 13.85 -5.93 -30.14
CA ASP A 235 13.57 -4.71 -30.89
C ASP A 235 12.10 -4.26 -30.78
N GLU A 236 11.45 -4.59 -29.66
CA GLU A 236 10.04 -4.24 -29.42
C GLU A 236 9.87 -2.70 -29.38
N ARG A 237 8.80 -2.22 -30.04
CA ARG A 237 8.40 -0.82 -30.00
C ARG A 237 7.29 -0.60 -29.00
N ILE A 238 7.59 0.18 -27.96
CA ILE A 238 6.70 0.41 -26.83
C ILE A 238 6.29 1.87 -26.81
N VAL A 239 5.00 2.12 -26.81
CA VAL A 239 4.44 3.46 -26.55
C VAL A 239 3.94 3.49 -25.11
N LEU A 240 4.46 4.41 -24.29
CA LEU A 240 4.02 4.67 -22.94
C LEU A 240 3.32 6.04 -22.87
N ILE A 241 2.03 6.01 -22.57
CA ILE A 241 1.19 7.21 -22.43
C ILE A 241 0.78 7.34 -20.98
N GLY A 242 1.24 8.39 -20.29
CA GLY A 242 0.88 8.54 -18.89
C GLY A 242 1.60 9.64 -18.14
N GLU A 243 1.30 9.71 -16.87
CA GLU A 243 1.96 10.63 -15.94
C GLU A 243 1.92 10.13 -14.50
N GLY A 244 2.83 10.66 -13.66
CA GLY A 244 2.90 10.35 -12.24
C GLY A 244 3.78 9.14 -11.92
N LYS A 245 3.85 8.82 -10.61
CA LYS A 245 4.81 7.83 -10.08
C LYS A 245 4.63 6.43 -10.67
N ALA A 246 3.40 6.00 -10.94
CA ALA A 246 3.15 4.69 -11.53
C ALA A 246 3.72 4.57 -12.94
N ALA A 247 3.55 5.60 -13.79
CA ALA A 247 4.12 5.62 -15.14
C ALA A 247 5.66 5.71 -15.11
N GLU A 248 6.23 6.53 -14.20
CA GLU A 248 7.68 6.60 -14.00
C GLU A 248 8.25 5.26 -13.51
N ALA A 249 7.56 4.57 -12.59
CA ALA A 249 7.96 3.24 -12.11
C ALA A 249 7.90 2.18 -13.22
N LEU A 250 6.86 2.21 -14.07
CA LEU A 250 6.76 1.34 -15.23
C LEU A 250 7.91 1.54 -16.21
N LEU A 251 8.28 2.79 -16.48
CA LEU A 251 9.41 3.11 -17.36
C LEU A 251 10.73 2.65 -16.73
N LEU A 252 10.96 2.98 -15.44
CA LEU A 252 12.19 2.56 -14.74
C LEU A 252 12.35 1.04 -14.76
N GLN A 253 11.26 0.33 -14.43
CA GLN A 253 11.30 -1.13 -14.38
C GLN A 253 11.45 -1.73 -15.79
N ALA A 254 10.89 -1.10 -16.83
CA ALA A 254 11.14 -1.46 -18.22
C ALA A 254 12.63 -1.39 -18.54
N LEU A 255 13.26 -0.26 -18.25
CA LEU A 255 14.68 -0.07 -18.51
C LEU A 255 15.56 -1.06 -17.75
N LEU A 256 15.20 -1.42 -16.52
CA LEU A 256 15.98 -2.36 -15.70
C LEU A 256 15.83 -3.83 -16.13
N ASN A 257 14.66 -4.22 -16.67
CA ASN A 257 14.36 -5.64 -16.94
C ASN A 257 14.41 -6.03 -18.42
N ASN A 258 14.28 -5.06 -19.33
CA ASN A 258 14.10 -5.34 -20.75
C ASN A 258 15.43 -5.47 -21.52
N VAL A 259 16.47 -5.93 -20.87
CA VAL A 259 17.72 -6.35 -21.52
C VAL A 259 17.64 -7.84 -21.76
N ILE A 260 17.13 -8.27 -22.92
CA ILE A 260 16.84 -9.68 -23.21
C ILE A 260 17.75 -10.32 -24.28
N ALA A 261 18.62 -9.53 -24.89
CA ALA A 261 19.56 -9.98 -25.89
C ALA A 261 20.82 -9.11 -25.87
N PRO A 262 21.98 -9.59 -26.41
CA PRO A 262 23.20 -8.78 -26.50
C PRO A 262 23.05 -7.55 -27.38
N ASP A 263 22.20 -7.65 -28.43
CA ASP A 263 21.88 -6.61 -29.42
C ASP A 263 20.53 -5.93 -29.13
N ASN A 264 20.20 -5.76 -27.85
CA ASN A 264 18.94 -5.16 -27.41
C ASN A 264 18.76 -3.76 -28.02
N ALA A 265 17.61 -3.51 -28.68
CA ALA A 265 17.32 -2.28 -29.40
C ALA A 265 15.85 -1.87 -29.26
N VAL A 266 15.38 -1.82 -28.01
CA VAL A 266 13.98 -1.45 -27.71
C VAL A 266 13.79 0.05 -27.95
N ARG A 267 12.69 0.36 -28.64
CA ARG A 267 12.28 1.76 -28.81
C ARG A 267 11.13 2.09 -27.87
N TYR A 268 11.34 3.14 -27.07
CA TYR A 268 10.34 3.69 -26.16
C TYR A 268 9.87 5.07 -26.66
N ASP A 269 8.63 5.18 -27.09
CA ASP A 269 7.95 6.43 -27.37
C ASP A 269 7.13 6.84 -26.14
N ILE A 270 7.52 7.92 -25.46
CA ILE A 270 7.06 8.28 -24.13
C ILE A 270 6.30 9.61 -24.21
N PHE A 271 5.01 9.58 -23.88
CA PHE A 271 4.11 10.72 -23.88
C PHE A 271 3.60 11.05 -22.49
N GLY A 272 3.74 12.32 -22.08
CA GLY A 272 3.26 12.83 -20.80
C GLY A 272 4.33 13.53 -19.97
N LYS A 273 4.11 13.63 -18.65
CA LYS A 273 4.97 14.45 -17.77
C LYS A 273 6.07 13.63 -17.10
N PHE A 274 7.17 13.40 -17.79
CA PHE A 274 8.35 12.67 -17.28
C PHE A 274 9.53 13.58 -16.90
N GLY A 275 9.32 14.87 -16.71
CA GLY A 275 10.38 15.81 -16.34
C GLY A 275 11.04 15.49 -14.99
N HIS A 276 10.29 14.95 -14.03
CA HIS A 276 10.82 14.49 -12.74
C HIS A 276 11.70 13.25 -12.93
N PHE A 277 11.26 12.29 -13.71
CA PHE A 277 12.02 11.09 -14.05
C PHE A 277 13.37 11.43 -14.68
N ARG A 278 13.39 12.29 -15.71
CA ARG A 278 14.62 12.72 -16.40
C ARG A 278 15.60 13.46 -15.48
N ARG A 279 15.10 14.27 -14.53
CA ARG A 279 15.97 14.93 -13.53
C ARG A 279 16.62 13.95 -12.57
N ASN A 280 15.93 12.87 -12.23
CA ASN A 280 16.46 11.86 -11.32
C ASN A 280 17.45 10.89 -12.01
N HIS A 281 17.37 10.79 -13.33
CA HIS A 281 18.22 9.92 -14.15
C HIS A 281 19.00 10.73 -15.20
N PRO A 282 19.97 11.55 -14.78
CA PRO A 282 20.76 12.40 -15.68
C PRO A 282 21.65 11.60 -16.65
N VAL A 283 21.80 10.29 -16.45
CA VAL A 283 22.48 9.38 -17.39
C VAL A 283 21.77 9.31 -18.75
N LEU A 284 20.46 9.53 -18.78
CA LEU A 284 19.72 9.68 -20.02
C LEU A 284 20.20 10.96 -20.71
N ASN A 285 20.87 10.81 -21.83
CA ASN A 285 21.38 11.99 -22.55
C ASN A 285 20.23 12.94 -22.93
N GLN A 286 20.59 14.20 -23.18
CA GLN A 286 19.61 15.23 -23.56
C GLN A 286 19.23 15.16 -25.05
N GLY A 287 19.73 14.17 -25.79
CA GLY A 287 19.45 13.97 -27.20
C GLY A 287 18.01 13.57 -27.50
N PHE A 288 17.66 13.54 -28.76
CA PHE A 288 16.39 12.99 -29.24
C PHE A 288 16.70 12.07 -30.43
N PRO A 289 16.70 10.75 -30.27
CA PRO A 289 16.33 10.02 -29.04
C PRO A 289 17.33 10.21 -27.89
N ALA A 290 16.85 10.08 -26.66
CA ALA A 290 17.72 9.87 -25.53
C ALA A 290 18.21 8.42 -25.53
N THR A 291 19.46 8.20 -25.10
CA THR A 291 20.06 6.85 -25.00
C THR A 291 20.63 6.63 -23.61
N ILE A 292 20.84 5.39 -23.25
CA ILE A 292 21.59 5.01 -22.06
C ILE A 292 23.02 4.70 -22.50
N ALA A 293 24.00 5.14 -21.73
CA ALA A 293 25.42 4.87 -22.05
C ALA A 293 25.82 3.45 -21.61
N ASP A 294 25.09 2.44 -22.06
CA ASP A 294 25.38 1.02 -21.90
C ASP A 294 25.59 0.36 -23.28
N ASP A 295 25.73 -0.96 -23.31
CA ASP A 295 25.98 -1.72 -24.56
C ASP A 295 24.73 -1.98 -25.40
N SER A 296 23.58 -1.44 -24.99
CA SER A 296 22.33 -1.57 -25.75
C SER A 296 22.20 -0.50 -26.84
N HIS A 297 21.29 -0.76 -27.76
CA HIS A 297 20.84 0.19 -28.77
C HIS A 297 19.44 0.73 -28.45
N ASP A 298 19.06 0.72 -27.17
CA ASP A 298 17.74 1.21 -26.73
C ASP A 298 17.63 2.72 -26.93
N GLU A 299 16.48 3.14 -27.44
CA GLU A 299 16.18 4.55 -27.73
C GLU A 299 14.92 5.01 -26.98
N LEU A 300 15.00 6.18 -26.35
CA LEU A 300 13.91 6.80 -25.62
C LEU A 300 13.51 8.12 -26.25
N TYR A 301 12.31 8.20 -26.80
CA TYR A 301 11.73 9.40 -27.38
C TYR A 301 10.77 10.04 -26.37
N PHE A 302 11.21 11.05 -25.65
CA PHE A 302 10.35 11.84 -24.77
C PHE A 302 9.66 12.93 -25.58
N HIS A 303 8.40 12.70 -25.96
CA HIS A 303 7.61 13.61 -26.76
C HIS A 303 7.02 14.75 -25.92
N GLU A 304 7.17 16.00 -26.41
CA GLU A 304 6.51 17.17 -25.82
C GLU A 304 5.09 17.34 -26.35
N GLU A 305 4.86 16.87 -27.59
CA GLU A 305 3.57 16.92 -28.27
C GLU A 305 2.63 15.80 -27.78
N PRO A 306 1.31 16.03 -27.82
CA PRO A 306 0.35 15.01 -27.46
C PRO A 306 0.44 13.78 -28.37
N TRP A 307 0.25 12.57 -27.79
CA TRP A 307 0.36 11.27 -28.47
C TRP A 307 -0.57 11.11 -29.70
N ASN A 308 -1.62 11.92 -29.79
CA ASN A 308 -2.62 11.86 -30.86
C ASN A 308 -2.30 12.77 -32.07
N GLN A 309 -1.16 13.44 -32.08
CA GLN A 309 -0.74 14.27 -33.23
C GLN A 309 -0.13 13.45 -34.35
N ASP A 310 0.59 12.38 -34.03
CA ASP A 310 1.17 11.47 -35.03
C ASP A 310 0.70 10.03 -34.82
N PRO A 311 -0.42 9.64 -35.47
CA PRO A 311 -0.94 8.27 -35.37
C PRO A 311 0.01 7.19 -35.91
N SER A 312 1.03 7.55 -36.70
CA SER A 312 1.99 6.57 -37.25
C SER A 312 2.78 5.88 -36.14
N ILE A 313 3.07 6.57 -35.04
CA ILE A 313 3.75 5.99 -33.87
C ILE A 313 2.92 4.85 -33.25
N LEU A 314 1.59 5.03 -33.18
CA LEU A 314 0.69 4.01 -32.65
C LEU A 314 0.58 2.79 -33.59
N MET A 315 0.63 3.03 -34.91
CA MET A 315 0.59 1.97 -35.92
C MET A 315 1.87 1.13 -35.93
N ASP A 316 3.00 1.72 -35.58
CA ASP A 316 4.30 1.05 -35.52
C ASP A 316 4.56 0.37 -34.18
N ALA A 317 3.78 0.69 -33.15
CA ALA A 317 3.93 0.11 -31.82
C ALA A 317 3.57 -1.39 -31.78
N ASP A 318 4.38 -2.18 -31.10
CA ASP A 318 4.06 -3.55 -30.74
C ASP A 318 3.20 -3.60 -29.46
N ARG A 319 3.40 -2.61 -28.58
CA ARG A 319 2.68 -2.49 -27.30
C ARG A 319 2.42 -1.02 -26.98
N ILE A 320 1.21 -0.72 -26.53
CA ILE A 320 0.81 0.60 -26.05
C ILE A 320 0.38 0.46 -24.60
N ILE A 321 1.04 1.20 -23.69
CA ILE A 321 0.81 1.13 -22.25
C ILE A 321 0.22 2.48 -21.79
N LEU A 322 -0.96 2.44 -21.18
CA LEU A 322 -1.60 3.61 -20.59
C LEU A 322 -1.59 3.53 -19.05
N CYS A 323 -1.01 4.55 -18.41
CA CYS A 323 -0.94 4.64 -16.96
C CYS A 323 -0.92 6.10 -16.51
N PHE A 324 -2.05 6.61 -16.08
CA PHE A 324 -2.19 7.95 -15.52
C PHE A 324 -2.30 7.90 -13.99
N ARG A 325 -2.16 9.04 -13.35
CA ARG A 325 -2.29 9.17 -11.91
C ARG A 325 -3.66 8.74 -11.41
N GLU A 326 -4.71 9.14 -12.13
CA GLU A 326 -6.09 8.78 -11.83
C GLU A 326 -6.56 7.69 -12.81
N GLU A 327 -7.17 6.63 -12.29
CA GLU A 327 -7.69 5.52 -13.10
C GLU A 327 -8.73 6.00 -14.13
N ARG A 328 -9.50 7.02 -13.77
CA ARG A 328 -10.49 7.63 -14.67
C ARG A 328 -9.84 8.18 -15.93
N ASP A 329 -8.71 8.89 -15.79
CA ASP A 329 -7.99 9.44 -16.94
C ASP A 329 -7.45 8.30 -17.81
N THR A 330 -6.92 7.24 -17.18
CA THR A 330 -6.50 6.03 -17.91
C THR A 330 -7.66 5.43 -18.71
N ALA A 331 -8.85 5.33 -18.12
CA ALA A 331 -10.03 4.78 -18.79
C ALA A 331 -10.49 5.69 -19.96
N ASP A 332 -10.55 7.00 -19.74
CA ASP A 332 -10.99 7.97 -20.76
C ASP A 332 -10.03 7.97 -21.96
N TYR A 333 -8.71 8.00 -21.72
CA TYR A 333 -7.71 7.93 -22.79
C TYR A 333 -7.71 6.56 -23.50
N THR A 334 -7.87 5.47 -22.78
CA THR A 334 -8.00 4.12 -23.37
C THR A 334 -9.21 4.04 -24.29
N ALA A 335 -10.36 4.54 -23.85
CA ALA A 335 -11.57 4.56 -24.65
C ALA A 335 -11.42 5.44 -25.92
N ALA A 336 -10.78 6.59 -25.81
CA ALA A 336 -10.49 7.46 -26.95
C ALA A 336 -9.54 6.77 -27.95
N LEU A 337 -8.47 6.14 -27.43
CA LEU A 337 -7.52 5.38 -28.26
C LEU A 337 -8.22 4.29 -29.08
N LEU A 338 -8.96 3.42 -28.40
CA LEU A 338 -9.67 2.31 -29.06
C LEU A 338 -10.72 2.77 -30.07
N LYS A 339 -11.33 3.93 -29.86
CA LYS A 339 -12.43 4.42 -30.72
C LYS A 339 -11.96 5.17 -31.95
N TYR A 340 -10.89 5.95 -31.80
CA TYR A 340 -10.56 6.97 -32.82
C TYR A 340 -9.22 6.72 -33.52
N PHE A 341 -8.36 5.86 -33.02
CA PHE A 341 -7.01 5.69 -33.54
C PHE A 341 -6.76 4.27 -34.05
N PRO A 342 -6.18 4.11 -35.25
CA PRO A 342 -5.71 2.81 -35.69
C PRO A 342 -4.48 2.40 -34.91
N MET A 343 -4.38 1.12 -34.55
CA MET A 343 -3.25 0.53 -33.87
C MET A 343 -3.07 -0.92 -34.26
N LYS A 344 -1.83 -1.41 -34.17
CA LYS A 344 -1.49 -2.81 -34.48
C LYS A 344 -1.15 -3.57 -33.21
N GLY A 345 -0.49 -2.90 -32.28
CA GLY A 345 -0.01 -3.51 -31.03
C GLY A 345 -1.10 -3.74 -29.98
N ALA A 346 -0.76 -4.53 -29.00
CA ALA A 346 -1.62 -4.78 -27.85
C ALA A 346 -1.73 -3.53 -26.95
N VAL A 347 -2.95 -3.24 -26.52
CA VAL A 347 -3.22 -2.14 -25.58
C VAL A 347 -3.23 -2.67 -24.15
N HIS A 348 -2.35 -2.16 -23.33
CA HIS A 348 -2.26 -2.45 -21.92
C HIS A 348 -2.66 -1.20 -21.12
N ALA A 349 -3.54 -1.31 -20.15
CA ALA A 349 -3.98 -0.15 -19.37
C ALA A 349 -4.05 -0.47 -17.86
N CYS A 350 -3.59 0.48 -17.06
CA CYS A 350 -3.67 0.41 -15.61
C CYS A 350 -5.10 0.66 -15.15
N LEU A 351 -5.93 -0.40 -15.16
CA LEU A 351 -7.36 -0.35 -14.89
C LEU A 351 -7.79 -1.49 -13.96
N SER A 352 -8.77 -1.22 -13.11
CA SER A 352 -9.42 -2.22 -12.26
C SER A 352 -10.50 -3.02 -12.99
N ILE A 353 -10.95 -2.54 -14.15
CA ILE A 353 -11.99 -3.16 -14.98
C ILE A 353 -11.36 -3.91 -16.15
N SER A 354 -11.91 -5.08 -16.46
CA SER A 354 -11.49 -5.86 -17.65
C SER A 354 -12.26 -5.42 -18.89
N HIS A 355 -11.56 -5.33 -20.02
CA HIS A 355 -12.13 -5.10 -21.34
C HIS A 355 -11.54 -6.11 -22.33
N LYS A 356 -12.34 -6.60 -23.30
CA LYS A 356 -11.94 -7.66 -24.25
C LYS A 356 -10.73 -7.30 -25.12
N ASP A 357 -10.57 -6.02 -25.44
CA ASP A 357 -9.52 -5.50 -26.34
C ASP A 357 -8.37 -4.81 -25.58
N VAL A 358 -8.32 -4.95 -24.23
CA VAL A 358 -7.32 -4.32 -23.38
C VAL A 358 -6.80 -5.31 -22.36
N VAL A 359 -5.50 -5.38 -22.22
CA VAL A 359 -4.85 -6.08 -21.11
C VAL A 359 -4.85 -5.14 -19.90
N SER A 360 -5.81 -5.36 -19.01
CA SER A 360 -5.88 -4.60 -17.75
C SER A 360 -4.86 -5.11 -16.77
N PHE A 361 -4.17 -4.22 -16.04
CA PHE A 361 -3.15 -4.59 -15.07
C PHE A 361 -3.13 -3.64 -13.87
N GLY A 362 -2.53 -4.09 -12.79
CA GLY A 362 -2.13 -3.25 -11.66
C GLY A 362 -3.30 -2.73 -10.82
N ASN A 363 -4.41 -3.47 -10.77
CA ASN A 363 -5.52 -3.12 -9.89
C ASN A 363 -5.19 -3.42 -8.42
N ASN A 364 -5.90 -2.78 -7.50
CA ASN A 364 -5.65 -2.91 -6.07
C ASN A 364 -5.74 -4.37 -5.56
N LYS A 365 -6.57 -5.23 -6.16
CA LYS A 365 -6.70 -6.64 -5.74
C LYS A 365 -5.50 -7.50 -6.13
N GLU A 366 -4.80 -7.13 -7.20
CA GLU A 366 -3.56 -7.79 -7.65
C GLU A 366 -2.35 -7.34 -6.83
N ILE A 367 -2.26 -6.03 -6.51
CA ILE A 367 -1.11 -5.44 -5.83
C ILE A 367 -1.17 -5.72 -4.32
N PHE A 368 -2.34 -5.50 -3.70
CA PHE A 368 -2.48 -5.65 -2.25
C PHE A 368 -2.85 -7.08 -1.86
N THR A 369 -1.92 -7.99 -2.07
CA THR A 369 -2.02 -9.38 -1.62
C THR A 369 -1.10 -9.62 -0.41
N PRO A 370 -1.44 -10.58 0.48
CA PRO A 370 -0.55 -10.96 1.57
C PRO A 370 0.83 -11.42 1.08
N GLU A 371 0.87 -12.05 -0.09
CA GLU A 371 2.12 -12.48 -0.72
C GLU A 371 3.02 -11.30 -1.05
N LEU A 372 2.49 -10.26 -1.71
CA LEU A 372 3.29 -9.11 -2.11
C LEU A 372 3.62 -8.19 -0.92
N VAL A 373 2.64 -7.89 -0.07
CA VAL A 373 2.81 -6.91 1.02
C VAL A 373 3.52 -7.50 2.22
N MET A 374 3.18 -8.74 2.62
CA MET A 374 3.67 -9.30 3.89
C MET A 374 4.82 -10.29 3.73
N ARG A 375 4.83 -11.06 2.64
CA ARG A 375 5.83 -12.09 2.38
C ARG A 375 6.89 -11.63 1.40
N THR A 376 6.77 -10.38 0.93
CA THR A 376 7.69 -9.80 -0.07
C THR A 376 7.90 -10.76 -1.26
N GLY A 377 6.78 -11.27 -1.80
CA GLY A 377 6.82 -12.35 -2.81
C GLY A 377 7.65 -12.04 -4.04
N LEU A 378 7.71 -10.75 -4.43
CA LEU A 378 8.61 -10.29 -5.48
C LEU A 378 10.10 -10.29 -5.06
N ASP A 379 10.40 -10.25 -3.77
CA ASP A 379 11.78 -10.17 -3.26
C ASP A 379 12.33 -11.54 -2.83
N ARG A 380 11.52 -12.60 -2.88
CA ARG A 380 11.92 -13.93 -2.41
C ARG A 380 13.19 -14.42 -3.09
N VAL A 381 13.24 -14.33 -4.40
CA VAL A 381 14.41 -14.74 -5.19
C VAL A 381 15.63 -13.88 -4.87
N ALA A 382 15.44 -12.56 -4.70
CA ALA A 382 16.52 -11.65 -4.33
C ALA A 382 17.09 -11.95 -2.94
N ARG A 383 16.25 -12.34 -1.98
CA ARG A 383 16.68 -12.80 -0.64
C ARG A 383 17.46 -14.10 -0.71
N GLU A 384 16.96 -15.08 -1.47
CA GLU A 384 17.68 -16.35 -1.72
C GLU A 384 19.05 -16.09 -2.36
N MET A 385 19.15 -15.20 -3.34
CA MET A 385 20.43 -14.78 -3.94
C MET A 385 21.39 -14.18 -2.90
N ASN A 386 20.90 -13.31 -2.01
CA ASN A 386 21.72 -12.75 -0.94
C ASN A 386 22.23 -13.83 0.04
N GLU A 387 21.39 -14.80 0.42
CA GLU A 387 21.79 -15.91 1.28
C GLU A 387 22.84 -16.80 0.62
N ILE A 388 22.70 -17.07 -0.69
CA ILE A 388 23.66 -17.82 -1.47
C ILE A 388 25.00 -17.11 -1.49
N TYR A 389 25.00 -15.80 -1.75
CA TYR A 389 26.20 -14.97 -1.73
C TYR A 389 26.92 -15.03 -0.38
N GLN A 390 26.17 -14.89 0.73
CA GLN A 390 26.75 -15.02 2.08
C GLN A 390 27.39 -16.37 2.32
N LYS A 391 26.72 -17.45 1.92
CA LYS A 391 27.23 -18.83 2.10
C LYS A 391 28.47 -19.11 1.26
N SER A 392 28.50 -18.59 0.02
CA SER A 392 29.61 -18.87 -0.92
C SER A 392 30.87 -18.06 -0.62
N THR A 393 30.71 -16.82 -0.16
CA THR A 393 31.86 -15.91 0.06
C THR A 393 32.33 -15.84 1.50
N GLY A 394 31.50 -16.31 2.45
CA GLY A 394 31.73 -16.09 3.88
C GLY A 394 31.68 -14.61 4.29
N ALA A 395 31.29 -13.72 3.36
CA ALA A 395 31.19 -12.28 3.52
C ALA A 395 29.77 -11.84 3.24
N GLY A 396 29.42 -10.65 3.70
CA GLY A 396 28.08 -10.08 3.50
C GLY A 396 27.29 -10.00 4.79
N VAL A 397 26.15 -9.34 4.70
CA VAL A 397 25.23 -9.07 5.82
C VAL A 397 23.86 -9.64 5.51
N SER A 398 23.05 -9.84 6.56
CA SER A 398 21.67 -10.31 6.40
C SER A 398 20.86 -9.36 5.50
N TRP A 399 19.79 -9.86 4.92
CA TRP A 399 18.93 -9.04 4.05
C TRP A 399 18.44 -7.78 4.75
N GLU A 400 18.13 -7.88 6.03
CA GLU A 400 17.65 -6.78 6.87
C GLU A 400 18.72 -5.70 7.12
N GLU A 401 19.98 -6.11 7.15
CA GLU A 401 21.16 -5.22 7.35
C GLU A 401 21.76 -4.74 6.04
N LEU A 402 21.33 -5.32 4.90
CA LEU A 402 21.86 -4.98 3.59
C LEU A 402 21.51 -3.51 3.25
N PRO A 403 22.48 -2.67 2.83
CA PRO A 403 22.21 -1.32 2.37
C PRO A 403 21.14 -1.29 1.26
N GLY A 404 20.28 -0.25 1.25
CA GLY A 404 19.16 -0.14 0.31
C GLY A 404 19.58 -0.31 -1.15
N PHE A 405 20.70 0.32 -1.55
CA PHE A 405 21.25 0.16 -2.91
C PHE A 405 21.54 -1.31 -3.26
N LEU A 406 22.15 -2.08 -2.37
CA LEU A 406 22.48 -3.49 -2.61
C LEU A 406 21.22 -4.36 -2.63
N ARG A 407 20.22 -4.06 -1.78
CA ARG A 407 18.90 -4.72 -1.86
C ARG A 407 18.27 -4.52 -3.23
N ARG A 408 18.23 -3.27 -3.72
CA ARG A 408 17.71 -2.97 -5.06
C ARG A 408 18.49 -3.66 -6.17
N SER A 409 19.81 -3.75 -6.05
CA SER A 409 20.64 -4.47 -7.01
C SER A 409 20.28 -5.96 -7.09
N ASN A 410 20.08 -6.61 -5.93
CA ASN A 410 19.65 -8.00 -5.87
C ASN A 410 18.21 -8.16 -6.41
N MET A 411 17.31 -7.21 -6.11
CA MET A 411 15.96 -7.21 -6.66
C MET A 411 15.95 -7.08 -8.18
N ALA A 412 16.73 -6.15 -8.74
CA ALA A 412 16.85 -5.98 -10.19
C ALA A 412 17.44 -7.24 -10.86
N SER A 413 18.40 -7.91 -10.23
CA SER A 413 18.93 -9.18 -10.73
C SER A 413 17.90 -10.31 -10.69
N ALA A 414 17.11 -10.37 -9.62
CA ALA A 414 16.04 -11.36 -9.46
C ALA A 414 14.89 -11.12 -10.44
N ASP A 415 14.48 -9.88 -10.65
CA ASP A 415 13.44 -9.51 -11.61
C ASP A 415 13.86 -9.86 -13.05
N HIS A 416 15.15 -9.78 -13.35
CA HIS A 416 15.72 -10.14 -14.65
C HIS A 416 15.87 -11.65 -14.88
N LEU A 417 15.59 -12.50 -13.88
CA LEU A 417 15.71 -13.95 -13.98
C LEU A 417 14.89 -14.54 -15.14
N GLY A 418 13.67 -14.03 -15.34
CA GLY A 418 12.81 -14.46 -16.43
C GLY A 418 13.41 -14.19 -17.81
N ALA A 419 14.09 -13.07 -18.00
CA ALA A 419 14.81 -12.74 -19.25
C ALA A 419 15.96 -13.73 -19.50
N LYS A 420 16.75 -14.06 -18.47
CA LYS A 420 17.84 -15.06 -18.56
C LYS A 420 17.33 -16.45 -18.96
N ILE A 421 16.29 -16.93 -18.27
CA ILE A 421 15.65 -18.22 -18.58
C ILE A 421 15.18 -18.23 -20.03
N ARG A 422 14.47 -17.19 -20.44
CA ARG A 422 13.97 -17.09 -21.81
C ARG A 422 15.08 -17.06 -22.86
N TYR A 423 16.15 -16.30 -22.62
CA TYR A 423 17.27 -16.21 -23.55
C TYR A 423 17.93 -17.58 -23.79
N ILE A 424 18.19 -18.32 -22.71
CA ILE A 424 18.93 -19.57 -22.82
C ILE A 424 18.07 -20.78 -23.18
N LEU A 425 16.79 -20.84 -22.72
CA LEU A 425 15.88 -21.94 -22.98
C LEU A 425 15.01 -21.71 -24.22
N GLY A 426 14.76 -20.46 -24.64
CA GLY A 426 13.85 -20.09 -25.72
C GLY A 426 12.38 -20.11 -25.32
N GLU A 427 12.06 -20.30 -24.04
CA GLU A 427 10.70 -20.30 -23.51
C GLU A 427 10.55 -19.33 -22.33
N PRO A 428 9.35 -18.77 -22.09
CA PRO A 428 9.13 -17.86 -20.97
C PRO A 428 9.29 -18.58 -19.64
N ALA A 429 9.67 -17.81 -18.61
CA ALA A 429 9.73 -18.32 -17.25
C ALA A 429 8.31 -18.66 -16.74
N ASP A 430 8.17 -19.82 -16.09
CA ASP A 430 6.94 -20.31 -15.47
C ASP A 430 7.13 -20.43 -13.97
N ARG A 431 6.30 -19.74 -13.19
CA ARG A 431 6.37 -19.78 -11.70
C ARG A 431 6.24 -21.20 -11.15
N ALA A 432 5.42 -22.05 -11.78
CA ALA A 432 5.22 -23.42 -11.31
C ALA A 432 6.43 -24.31 -11.59
N ARG A 433 7.20 -24.01 -12.63
CA ARG A 433 8.37 -24.76 -13.08
C ARG A 433 9.69 -24.02 -12.86
N LEU A 434 9.69 -22.91 -12.13
CA LEU A 434 10.85 -22.01 -12.03
C LEU A 434 12.11 -22.75 -11.59
N LYS A 435 12.05 -23.63 -10.60
CA LYS A 435 13.19 -24.43 -10.15
C LYS A 435 13.74 -25.38 -11.23
N GLU A 436 12.85 -26.06 -11.96
CA GLU A 436 13.22 -26.92 -13.07
C GLU A 436 13.88 -26.11 -14.19
N GLN A 437 13.26 -24.99 -14.58
CA GLN A 437 13.81 -24.09 -15.59
C GLN A 437 15.16 -23.49 -15.16
N CYS A 438 15.36 -23.17 -13.90
CA CYS A 438 16.66 -22.75 -13.39
C CYS A 438 17.72 -23.85 -13.54
N ALA A 439 17.38 -25.13 -13.27
CA ALA A 439 18.29 -26.25 -13.47
C ALA A 439 18.65 -26.43 -14.95
N GLU A 440 17.65 -26.47 -15.81
CA GLU A 440 17.82 -26.62 -17.26
C GLU A 440 18.64 -25.46 -17.87
N ALA A 441 18.36 -24.23 -17.43
CA ALA A 441 19.07 -23.05 -17.88
C ALA A 441 20.55 -23.05 -17.42
N TYR A 442 20.79 -23.50 -16.18
CA TYR A 442 22.17 -23.67 -15.68
C TYR A 442 22.94 -24.72 -16.48
N ASP A 443 22.35 -25.89 -16.72
CA ASP A 443 23.00 -26.97 -17.48
C ASP A 443 23.34 -26.51 -18.90
N LYS A 444 22.45 -25.74 -19.57
CA LYS A 444 22.74 -25.15 -20.87
C LYS A 444 23.86 -24.10 -20.81
N PHE A 445 23.89 -23.27 -19.76
CA PHE A 445 24.94 -22.28 -19.57
C PHE A 445 26.30 -22.93 -19.31
N GLU A 446 26.37 -23.96 -18.46
CA GLU A 446 27.59 -24.69 -18.14
C GLU A 446 28.21 -25.35 -19.38
N ASN A 447 27.36 -25.90 -20.27
CA ASN A 447 27.74 -26.53 -21.51
C ASN A 447 27.67 -25.62 -22.73
N ALA A 448 27.57 -24.30 -22.53
CA ALA A 448 27.42 -23.32 -23.60
C ALA A 448 28.65 -23.24 -24.49
N SER A 449 28.45 -23.00 -25.78
CA SER A 449 29.55 -22.62 -26.68
C SER A 449 30.18 -21.31 -26.19
N PRO A 450 31.46 -21.04 -26.54
CA PRO A 450 32.12 -19.79 -26.17
C PRO A 450 31.31 -18.55 -26.55
N GLU A 451 30.68 -18.55 -27.73
CA GLU A 451 29.82 -17.48 -28.21
C GLU A 451 28.56 -17.29 -27.36
N LEU A 452 27.85 -18.39 -27.05
CA LEU A 452 26.66 -18.33 -26.20
C LEU A 452 27.01 -17.84 -24.79
N ARG A 453 28.14 -18.30 -24.23
CA ARG A 453 28.61 -17.85 -22.91
C ARG A 453 28.96 -16.36 -22.91
N GLU A 454 29.63 -15.87 -23.94
CA GLU A 454 29.92 -14.46 -24.11
C GLU A 454 28.63 -13.64 -24.19
N ASN A 455 27.66 -14.06 -24.97
CA ASN A 455 26.37 -13.41 -25.07
C ASN A 455 25.62 -13.35 -23.73
N CYS A 456 25.67 -14.44 -22.97
CA CYS A 456 25.13 -14.46 -21.61
C CYS A 456 25.80 -13.41 -20.69
N ARG A 457 27.12 -13.29 -20.76
CA ARG A 457 27.89 -12.30 -20.01
C ARG A 457 27.51 -10.88 -20.45
N ARG A 458 27.40 -10.62 -21.74
CA ARG A 458 27.00 -9.30 -22.29
C ARG A 458 25.62 -8.88 -21.76
N ILE A 459 24.66 -9.77 -21.79
CA ILE A 459 23.31 -9.49 -21.24
C ILE A 459 23.39 -9.13 -19.76
N GLU A 460 24.14 -9.87 -18.96
CA GLU A 460 24.25 -9.55 -17.53
C GLU A 460 25.02 -8.26 -17.30
N HIS A 461 26.12 -8.04 -18.03
CA HIS A 461 26.90 -6.81 -17.92
C HIS A 461 26.06 -5.58 -18.27
N THR A 462 25.34 -5.60 -19.40
CA THR A 462 24.45 -4.52 -19.81
C THR A 462 23.38 -4.24 -18.76
N ARG A 463 22.73 -5.28 -18.21
CA ARG A 463 21.77 -5.14 -17.12
C ARG A 463 22.40 -4.51 -15.87
N TRP A 464 23.58 -5.00 -15.47
CA TRP A 464 24.30 -4.53 -14.29
C TRP A 464 24.76 -3.07 -14.46
N LEU A 465 25.35 -2.75 -15.62
CA LEU A 465 25.79 -1.42 -15.98
C LEU A 465 24.61 -0.45 -15.98
N ARG A 466 23.51 -0.81 -16.63
CA ARG A 466 22.27 -0.02 -16.69
C ARG A 466 21.72 0.25 -15.29
N PHE A 467 21.65 -0.75 -14.41
CA PHE A 467 21.23 -0.56 -13.03
C PHE A 467 22.09 0.49 -12.31
N HIS A 468 23.40 0.42 -12.46
CA HIS A 468 24.31 1.40 -11.84
C HIS A 468 24.14 2.80 -12.45
N LEU A 469 24.08 2.89 -13.76
CA LEU A 469 23.86 4.16 -14.47
C LEU A 469 22.54 4.81 -14.04
N MET A 470 21.44 4.07 -14.01
CA MET A 470 20.13 4.57 -13.57
C MET A 470 20.11 4.96 -12.09
N ASN A 471 21.05 4.50 -11.28
CA ASN A 471 21.26 4.91 -9.90
C ASN A 471 22.38 5.96 -9.74
N ASN A 472 22.74 6.65 -10.83
CA ASN A 472 23.72 7.74 -10.87
C ASN A 472 25.14 7.35 -10.45
N TRP A 473 25.54 6.13 -10.77
CA TRP A 473 26.92 5.70 -10.67
C TRP A 473 27.68 6.11 -11.94
N SER A 474 29.00 6.26 -11.82
CA SER A 474 29.88 6.63 -12.91
C SER A 474 31.17 5.84 -12.89
N TYR A 475 31.88 5.83 -14.02
CA TYR A 475 33.20 5.22 -14.12
C TYR A 475 34.23 5.97 -13.28
N ALA A 476 35.10 5.24 -12.58
CA ALA A 476 36.37 5.71 -12.06
C ALA A 476 37.32 4.51 -11.90
N PRO A 477 38.65 4.70 -12.05
CA PRO A 477 39.60 3.58 -11.99
C PRO A 477 39.68 2.89 -10.62
N VAL A 478 39.17 3.53 -9.57
CA VAL A 478 39.10 2.97 -8.20
C VAL A 478 37.66 3.09 -7.69
N ARG A 479 37.17 2.02 -7.09
CA ARG A 479 35.82 1.98 -6.52
C ARG A 479 35.68 2.93 -5.33
N ASP A 480 34.66 3.79 -5.38
CA ASP A 480 34.28 4.69 -4.29
C ASP A 480 32.76 4.66 -4.12
N ASN A 481 32.27 3.97 -3.11
CA ASN A 481 30.84 3.81 -2.86
C ASN A 481 30.17 5.13 -2.43
N GLN A 482 30.90 6.05 -1.78
CA GLN A 482 30.34 7.32 -1.36
C GLN A 482 30.11 8.26 -2.55
N LYS A 483 31.03 8.21 -3.52
CA LYS A 483 30.92 8.99 -4.77
C LYS A 483 30.14 8.26 -5.86
N ARG A 484 29.66 7.04 -5.59
CA ARG A 484 29.01 6.16 -6.57
C ARG A 484 29.89 5.97 -7.82
N GLN A 485 31.12 5.53 -7.61
CA GLN A 485 32.09 5.27 -8.66
C GLN A 485 32.54 3.81 -8.66
N HIS A 486 32.65 3.24 -9.88
CA HIS A 486 33.03 1.85 -10.04
C HIS A 486 33.92 1.62 -11.28
N PRO A 487 35.01 0.83 -11.19
CA PRO A 487 35.93 0.63 -12.31
C PRO A 487 35.40 -0.24 -13.45
N LEU A 488 34.36 -1.04 -13.21
CA LEU A 488 33.74 -1.89 -14.25
C LEU A 488 32.59 -1.18 -15.00
N MET A 489 32.37 0.11 -14.81
CA MET A 489 31.36 0.86 -15.57
C MET A 489 31.93 1.28 -16.94
N LEU A 490 32.24 0.29 -17.74
CA LEU A 490 32.76 0.39 -19.11
C LEU A 490 31.93 -0.50 -20.02
N PRO A 491 31.93 -0.28 -21.34
CA PRO A 491 31.41 -1.24 -22.30
C PRO A 491 32.03 -2.61 -22.11
N PHE A 492 31.28 -3.68 -22.38
CA PHE A 492 31.74 -5.04 -22.18
C PHE A 492 33.06 -5.36 -22.90
N ASP A 493 33.24 -4.85 -24.12
CA ASP A 493 34.44 -5.06 -24.91
C ASP A 493 35.69 -4.34 -24.39
N ASP A 494 35.51 -3.32 -23.55
CA ASP A 494 36.60 -2.59 -22.90
C ASP A 494 37.03 -3.23 -21.56
N LEU A 495 36.33 -4.27 -21.10
CA LEU A 495 36.68 -5.02 -19.89
C LEU A 495 37.77 -6.04 -20.16
N THR A 496 38.58 -6.30 -19.14
CA THR A 496 39.52 -7.43 -19.19
C THR A 496 38.78 -8.78 -19.20
N PRO A 497 39.33 -9.85 -19.78
CA PRO A 497 38.70 -11.19 -19.75
C PRO A 497 38.37 -11.68 -18.34
N GLU A 498 39.15 -11.28 -17.33
CA GLU A 498 38.90 -11.62 -15.91
C GLU A 498 37.68 -10.86 -15.38
N ASP A 499 37.50 -9.59 -15.79
CA ASP A 499 36.34 -8.78 -15.41
C ASP A 499 35.07 -9.26 -16.09
N GLN A 500 35.15 -9.60 -17.38
CA GLN A 500 34.03 -10.19 -18.14
C GLN A 500 33.56 -11.51 -17.50
N ALA A 501 34.47 -12.33 -16.98
CA ALA A 501 34.12 -13.59 -16.34
C ALA A 501 33.36 -13.41 -15.02
N LYS A 502 33.37 -12.22 -14.39
CA LYS A 502 32.59 -11.95 -13.19
C LYS A 502 31.09 -12.01 -13.42
N ASP A 503 30.64 -11.75 -14.66
CA ASP A 503 29.24 -11.80 -15.04
C ASP A 503 28.70 -13.25 -15.12
N ASP A 504 29.56 -14.27 -15.15
CA ASP A 504 29.16 -15.67 -15.00
C ASP A 504 28.43 -15.92 -13.68
N TYR A 505 28.80 -15.22 -12.59
CA TYR A 505 28.20 -15.40 -11.29
C TYR A 505 26.65 -15.30 -11.29
N ALA A 506 26.11 -14.37 -12.05
CA ALA A 506 24.65 -14.20 -12.15
C ALA A 506 23.95 -15.37 -12.86
N TRP A 507 24.66 -16.13 -13.69
CA TRP A 507 24.20 -17.36 -14.32
C TRP A 507 24.42 -18.58 -13.42
N GLU A 508 25.53 -18.62 -12.68
CA GLU A 508 25.79 -19.64 -11.67
C GLU A 508 24.76 -19.66 -10.54
N LEU A 509 24.14 -18.50 -10.23
CA LEU A 509 23.02 -18.41 -9.29
C LEU A 509 21.80 -19.26 -9.69
N LEU A 510 21.61 -19.54 -10.99
CA LEU A 510 20.54 -20.43 -11.46
C LEU A 510 20.66 -21.84 -10.85
N ARG A 511 21.89 -22.36 -10.71
CA ARG A 511 22.15 -23.64 -10.03
C ARG A 511 21.66 -23.65 -8.59
N ALA A 512 21.94 -22.58 -7.86
CA ALA A 512 21.56 -22.49 -6.46
C ALA A 512 20.06 -22.30 -6.26
N LEU A 513 19.41 -21.58 -7.18
CA LEU A 513 17.95 -21.40 -7.19
C LEU A 513 17.17 -22.66 -7.60
N SER A 514 17.84 -23.64 -8.24
CA SER A 514 17.24 -24.93 -8.63
C SER A 514 17.13 -25.91 -7.45
N GLN A 515 17.91 -25.72 -6.38
CA GLN A 515 17.94 -26.53 -5.16
C GLN A 515 16.84 -26.12 -4.18
#